data_13896e1f003a1abad94a1f88610f9bb8
#
_entry.id   13896e1f003a1abad94a1f88610f9bb8
#
_cell.length_a   1.000
_cell.length_b   1.000
_cell.length_c   1.000
_cell.angle_alpha   90.00
_cell.angle_beta   90.00
_cell.angle_gamma   90.00
#
_symmetry.space_group_name_H-M   'P 1'
#
loop_
_entity.id
_entity.type
_entity.pdbx_description
1 polymer ?
#
loop_
_entity_poly.entity_id
_entity_poly.type
_entity_poly.pdbx_seq_one_letter_code
_entity_poly.pdbx_strand_id
1 'polypeptide(L)'
;WENGRPFEEVDERIIRDMFSEIQNRTRKERFVMVFRKLARIAAILLIPLLSILSGYLYFNPVDQKGSIGNLVVHADRGERSGVTLPDGTQVKLNAESSLSYTHDFGRELRQVNLEGEAYFEVTRNEDKPFVVHTEYLDIEVLGTSFNVYSYERENVMEMALISGRIKICLLYTSPSPR
;
A
#
# COMPACT_ATOMS: atom_id res chain seq x y z
N TRP A 1 -34.19 -22.17 -89.82
CA TRP A 1 -33.01 -22.62 -89.08
C TRP A 1 -31.81 -21.68 -89.35
N GLU A 2 -31.98 -20.39 -88.96
CA GLU A 2 -30.81 -19.45 -88.89
C GLU A 2 -31.19 -18.46 -87.77
N ASN A 3 -30.51 -18.63 -86.69
CA ASN A 3 -30.18 -17.56 -85.73
C ASN A 3 -29.28 -18.13 -84.64
N GLY A 4 -28.05 -18.47 -85.02
CA GLY A 4 -26.95 -18.60 -84.09
C GLY A 4 -26.67 -17.22 -83.52
N ARG A 5 -27.15 -16.94 -82.33
CA ARG A 5 -26.58 -15.81 -81.56
C ARG A 5 -25.15 -16.11 -81.25
N PRO A 6 -24.21 -15.20 -81.58
CA PRO A 6 -22.84 -15.39 -81.18
C PRO A 6 -22.77 -15.53 -79.66
N PHE A 7 -22.00 -16.50 -79.22
CA PHE A 7 -21.66 -16.63 -77.81
C PHE A 7 -21.04 -15.30 -77.42
N GLU A 8 -21.75 -14.58 -76.55
CA GLU A 8 -21.28 -13.32 -76.02
C GLU A 8 -20.00 -13.65 -75.24
N GLU A 9 -18.88 -13.14 -75.73
CA GLU A 9 -17.56 -13.32 -75.17
C GLU A 9 -17.59 -12.70 -73.74
N VAL A 10 -17.73 -13.54 -72.75
CA VAL A 10 -17.83 -13.07 -71.35
C VAL A 10 -16.55 -12.37 -71.05
N ASP A 11 -16.61 -11.07 -70.84
CA ASP A 11 -15.44 -10.23 -70.55
C ASP A 11 -14.69 -10.80 -69.36
N GLU A 12 -13.46 -11.23 -69.58
CA GLU A 12 -12.59 -11.79 -68.52
C GLU A 12 -12.44 -10.87 -67.30
N ARG A 13 -12.74 -9.59 -67.46
CA ARG A 13 -12.75 -8.63 -66.37
C ARG A 13 -13.90 -8.88 -65.42
N ILE A 14 -15.10 -9.18 -65.92
CA ILE A 14 -16.30 -9.46 -65.14
C ILE A 14 -16.07 -10.74 -64.29
N ILE A 15 -15.49 -11.75 -64.92
CA ILE A 15 -15.14 -13.01 -64.24
C ILE A 15 -14.11 -12.75 -63.14
N ARG A 16 -13.08 -11.97 -63.39
CA ARG A 16 -12.06 -11.62 -62.41
C ARG A 16 -12.61 -10.84 -61.22
N ASP A 17 -13.48 -9.87 -61.48
CA ASP A 17 -14.09 -9.06 -60.45
C ASP A 17 -15.05 -9.89 -59.58
N MET A 18 -15.86 -10.75 -60.19
CA MET A 18 -16.73 -11.69 -59.46
C MET A 18 -15.90 -12.66 -58.59
N PHE A 19 -14.80 -13.22 -59.07
CA PHE A 19 -13.93 -14.08 -58.31
C PHE A 19 -13.27 -13.34 -57.14
N SER A 20 -12.83 -12.09 -57.36
CA SER A 20 -12.21 -11.28 -56.31
C SER A 20 -13.20 -10.93 -55.20
N GLU A 21 -14.47 -10.66 -55.57
CA GLU A 21 -15.54 -10.33 -54.61
C GLU A 21 -15.93 -11.54 -53.77
N ILE A 22 -16.02 -12.72 -54.39
CA ILE A 22 -16.29 -13.99 -53.69
C ILE A 22 -15.13 -14.34 -52.74
N GLN A 23 -13.88 -14.19 -53.16
CA GLN A 23 -12.73 -14.45 -52.32
C GLN A 23 -12.67 -13.49 -51.11
N ASN A 24 -12.95 -12.22 -51.31
CA ASN A 24 -12.97 -11.24 -50.25
C ASN A 24 -14.09 -11.49 -49.22
N ARG A 25 -15.23 -11.94 -49.68
CA ARG A 25 -16.38 -12.27 -48.81
C ARG A 25 -16.08 -13.50 -47.95
N THR A 26 -15.54 -14.56 -48.50
CA THR A 26 -15.18 -15.76 -47.76
C THR A 26 -14.02 -15.54 -46.79
N ARG A 27 -13.09 -14.65 -47.15
CA ARG A 27 -11.96 -14.28 -46.27
C ARG A 27 -12.42 -13.54 -45.03
N LYS A 28 -13.37 -12.59 -45.18
CA LYS A 28 -13.96 -11.84 -44.06
C LYS A 28 -14.76 -12.76 -43.13
N GLU A 29 -15.56 -13.67 -43.66
CA GLU A 29 -16.32 -14.62 -42.83
C GLU A 29 -15.42 -15.58 -42.05
N ARG A 30 -14.37 -16.10 -42.67
CA ARG A 30 -13.38 -16.94 -41.97
C ARG A 30 -12.66 -16.16 -40.88
N PHE A 31 -12.28 -14.93 -41.12
CA PHE A 31 -11.63 -14.07 -40.13
C PHE A 31 -12.55 -13.81 -38.93
N VAL A 32 -13.83 -13.50 -39.16
CA VAL A 32 -14.81 -13.29 -38.09
C VAL A 32 -15.04 -14.58 -37.28
N MET A 33 -15.12 -15.74 -37.92
CA MET A 33 -15.28 -17.01 -37.22
C MET A 33 -14.06 -17.38 -36.35
N VAL A 34 -12.86 -17.18 -36.89
CA VAL A 34 -11.60 -17.40 -36.15
C VAL A 34 -11.51 -16.43 -34.98
N PHE A 35 -11.81 -15.14 -35.19
CA PHE A 35 -11.80 -14.12 -34.17
C PHE A 35 -12.82 -14.43 -33.04
N ARG A 36 -14.03 -14.87 -33.39
CA ARG A 36 -15.04 -15.29 -32.38
C ARG A 36 -14.59 -16.51 -31.57
N LYS A 37 -13.92 -17.48 -32.20
CA LYS A 37 -13.35 -18.64 -31.49
C LYS A 37 -12.24 -18.21 -30.54
N LEU A 38 -11.30 -17.37 -31.01
CA LEU A 38 -10.22 -16.83 -30.18
C LEU A 38 -10.76 -15.99 -29.03
N ALA A 39 -11.77 -15.13 -29.28
CA ALA A 39 -12.40 -14.34 -28.23
C ALA A 39 -13.06 -15.19 -27.14
N ARG A 40 -13.72 -16.33 -27.52
CA ARG A 40 -14.27 -17.25 -26.54
C ARG A 40 -13.20 -17.92 -25.69
N ILE A 41 -12.11 -18.39 -26.32
CA ILE A 41 -10.99 -19.00 -25.61
C ILE A 41 -10.33 -17.97 -24.68
N ALA A 42 -10.12 -16.75 -25.17
CA ALA A 42 -9.57 -15.67 -24.36
C ALA A 42 -10.47 -15.35 -23.15
N ALA A 43 -11.80 -15.30 -23.32
CA ALA A 43 -12.73 -15.05 -22.23
C ALA A 43 -12.69 -16.17 -21.17
N ILE A 44 -12.64 -17.45 -21.61
CA ILE A 44 -12.55 -18.61 -20.70
C ILE A 44 -11.27 -18.58 -19.87
N LEU A 45 -10.18 -18.07 -20.42
CA LEU A 45 -8.90 -17.98 -19.71
C LEU A 45 -8.77 -16.72 -18.86
N LEU A 46 -9.29 -15.58 -19.36
CA LEU A 46 -9.19 -14.30 -18.67
C LEU A 46 -10.07 -14.20 -17.43
N ILE A 47 -11.28 -14.74 -17.46
CA ILE A 47 -12.21 -14.66 -16.31
C ILE A 47 -11.62 -15.36 -15.06
N PRO A 48 -11.16 -16.63 -15.13
CA PRO A 48 -10.56 -17.27 -13.96
C PRO A 48 -9.23 -16.60 -13.57
N LEU A 49 -8.43 -16.14 -14.54
CA LEU A 49 -7.19 -15.42 -14.23
C LEU A 49 -7.48 -14.12 -13.45
N LEU A 50 -8.45 -13.34 -13.90
CA LEU A 50 -8.86 -12.11 -13.20
C LEU A 50 -9.49 -12.40 -11.83
N SER A 51 -10.26 -13.49 -11.70
CA SER A 51 -10.83 -13.87 -10.40
C SER A 51 -9.75 -14.34 -9.41
N ILE A 52 -8.75 -15.09 -9.87
CA ILE A 52 -7.59 -15.48 -9.05
C ILE A 52 -6.77 -14.25 -8.67
N LEU A 53 -6.50 -13.35 -9.62
CA LEU A 53 -5.77 -12.11 -9.36
C LEU A 53 -6.53 -11.21 -8.38
N SER A 54 -7.84 -11.06 -8.55
CA SER A 54 -8.70 -10.30 -7.63
C SER A 54 -8.70 -10.92 -6.23
N GLY A 55 -8.82 -12.25 -6.13
CA GLY A 55 -8.70 -12.96 -4.87
C GLY A 55 -7.33 -12.77 -4.23
N TYR A 56 -6.26 -12.90 -5.02
CA TYR A 56 -4.89 -12.68 -4.53
C TYR A 56 -4.71 -11.25 -3.98
N LEU A 57 -5.19 -10.23 -4.70
CA LEU A 57 -5.13 -8.83 -4.25
C LEU A 57 -6.04 -8.55 -3.03
N TYR A 58 -7.14 -9.26 -2.92
CA TYR A 58 -8.05 -9.12 -1.78
C TYR A 58 -7.50 -9.78 -0.51
N PHE A 59 -6.88 -10.97 -0.62
CA PHE A 59 -6.29 -11.70 0.51
C PHE A 59 -4.85 -11.25 0.85
N ASN A 60 -4.15 -10.63 -0.09
CA ASN A 60 -2.88 -9.96 0.13
C ASN A 60 -3.10 -8.48 -0.17
N PRO A 61 -3.71 -7.71 0.75
CA PRO A 61 -3.69 -6.28 0.62
C PRO A 61 -2.22 -5.92 0.50
N VAL A 62 -1.85 -5.40 -0.67
CA VAL A 62 -0.53 -4.79 -0.84
C VAL A 62 -0.44 -3.83 0.33
N ASP A 63 0.46 -4.14 1.28
CA ASP A 63 0.80 -3.19 2.32
C ASP A 63 1.13 -1.91 1.59
N GLN A 64 0.13 -1.05 1.43
CA GLN A 64 0.33 0.32 1.06
C GLN A 64 1.06 0.98 2.25
N LYS A 65 2.32 0.61 2.41
CA LYS A 65 3.35 1.49 2.97
C LYS A 65 3.58 2.67 2.00
N GLY A 66 2.55 3.02 1.24
CA GLY A 66 2.40 4.28 0.59
C GLY A 66 2.06 5.25 1.69
N SER A 67 3.06 5.96 2.19
CA SER A 67 2.99 7.28 2.80
C SER A 67 1.55 7.75 3.15
N ILE A 68 0.86 7.01 4.02
CA ILE A 68 -0.21 7.59 4.84
C ILE A 68 0.57 8.60 5.67
N GLY A 69 0.39 9.89 5.38
CA GLY A 69 1.21 10.95 5.92
C GLY A 69 1.39 10.77 7.42
N ASN A 70 2.63 10.52 7.84
CA ASN A 70 2.97 10.56 9.22
C ASN A 70 2.72 11.98 9.69
N LEU A 71 1.92 12.13 10.73
CA LEU A 71 1.78 13.39 11.45
C LEU A 71 3.06 13.54 12.27
N VAL A 72 3.79 14.61 12.03
CA VAL A 72 5.04 14.89 12.74
C VAL A 72 4.85 16.17 13.55
N VAL A 73 5.14 16.08 14.83
CA VAL A 73 5.23 17.23 15.73
C VAL A 73 6.67 17.42 16.10
N HIS A 74 7.19 18.62 15.86
CA HIS A 74 8.58 18.97 16.11
C HIS A 74 8.66 20.13 17.11
N ALA A 75 9.67 20.08 17.98
CA ALA A 75 10.06 21.15 18.87
C ALA A 75 11.47 21.62 18.50
N ASP A 76 11.61 22.87 18.09
CA ASP A 76 12.87 23.45 17.67
C ASP A 76 13.81 23.69 18.86
N ARG A 77 15.02 24.12 18.55
CA ARG A 77 16.02 24.40 19.56
C ARG A 77 15.58 25.52 20.52
N GLY A 78 15.54 25.21 21.81
CA GLY A 78 15.10 26.12 22.86
C GLY A 78 13.58 26.25 23.01
N GLU A 79 12.81 25.48 22.23
CA GLU A 79 11.35 25.44 22.30
C GLU A 79 10.87 24.15 22.96
N ARG A 80 9.63 24.18 23.44
CA ARG A 80 8.89 23.02 23.92
C ARG A 80 7.54 22.97 23.23
N SER A 81 7.12 21.80 22.80
CA SER A 81 5.85 21.62 22.12
C SER A 81 4.96 20.63 22.89
N GLY A 82 3.66 20.91 22.95
CA GLY A 82 2.68 20.01 23.55
C GLY A 82 1.68 19.55 22.51
N VAL A 83 1.40 18.25 22.45
CA VAL A 83 0.40 17.66 21.57
C VAL A 83 -0.51 16.72 22.35
N THR A 84 -1.81 16.76 22.03
CA THR A 84 -2.78 15.77 22.49
C THR A 84 -3.07 14.83 21.33
N LEU A 85 -2.78 13.56 21.52
CA LEU A 85 -3.02 12.50 20.52
C LEU A 85 -4.53 12.16 20.44
N PRO A 86 -4.96 11.48 19.35
CA PRO A 86 -6.37 11.14 19.14
C PRO A 86 -6.99 10.26 20.24
N ASP A 87 -6.20 9.52 21.02
CA ASP A 87 -6.63 8.71 22.17
C ASP A 87 -6.73 9.49 23.49
N GLY A 88 -6.44 10.80 23.45
CA GLY A 88 -6.41 11.67 24.62
C GLY A 88 -5.07 11.68 25.38
N THR A 89 -4.07 10.91 24.94
CA THR A 89 -2.71 10.92 25.49
C THR A 89 -2.08 12.30 25.30
N GLN A 90 -1.51 12.85 26.38
CA GLN A 90 -0.79 14.12 26.32
C GLN A 90 0.71 13.86 26.21
N VAL A 91 1.36 14.54 25.27
CA VAL A 91 2.81 14.47 25.05
C VAL A 91 3.39 15.87 25.12
N LYS A 92 4.47 16.04 25.89
CA LYS A 92 5.24 17.28 25.98
C LYS A 92 6.65 17.01 25.48
N LEU A 93 6.96 17.55 24.31
CA LEU A 93 8.27 17.45 23.70
C LEU A 93 9.21 18.51 24.28
N ASN A 94 10.44 18.09 24.59
CA ASN A 94 11.51 19.03 24.93
C ASN A 94 12.19 19.56 23.66
N ALA A 95 13.15 20.44 23.81
CA ALA A 95 13.86 21.05 22.70
C ALA A 95 14.56 20.00 21.80
N GLU A 96 14.65 20.29 20.50
CA GLU A 96 15.28 19.42 19.48
C GLU A 96 14.68 17.99 19.46
N SER A 97 13.37 17.86 19.68
CA SER A 97 12.70 16.57 19.73
C SER A 97 11.59 16.46 18.69
N SER A 98 11.40 15.27 18.17
CA SER A 98 10.33 14.99 17.21
C SER A 98 9.49 13.77 17.62
N LEU A 99 8.19 13.89 17.42
CA LEU A 99 7.22 12.81 17.62
C LEU A 99 6.49 12.59 16.30
N SER A 100 6.49 11.35 15.82
CA SER A 100 5.70 11.00 14.64
C SER A 100 4.76 9.83 14.91
N TYR A 101 3.57 9.89 14.31
CA TYR A 101 2.56 8.83 14.38
C TYR A 101 1.76 8.77 13.09
N THR A 102 1.15 7.63 12.82
CA THR A 102 0.37 7.41 11.60
C THR A 102 -1.04 7.98 11.72
N HIS A 103 -1.67 8.28 10.58
CA HIS A 103 -3.09 8.73 10.55
C HIS A 103 -4.05 7.68 11.14
N ASP A 104 -3.68 6.39 11.11
CA ASP A 104 -4.46 5.29 11.69
C ASP A 104 -4.18 5.04 13.17
N PHE A 105 -3.47 5.96 13.83
CA PHE A 105 -3.21 5.90 15.27
C PHE A 105 -4.48 5.64 16.07
N GLY A 106 -4.45 4.64 16.94
CA GLY A 106 -5.56 4.28 17.83
C GLY A 106 -6.62 3.36 17.21
N ARG A 107 -6.60 3.08 15.89
CA ARG A 107 -7.51 2.10 15.29
C ARG A 107 -7.14 0.67 15.66
N GLU A 108 -5.97 0.22 15.27
CA GLU A 108 -5.42 -1.10 15.61
C GLU A 108 -4.36 -0.99 16.70
N LEU A 109 -3.42 -0.08 16.54
CA LEU A 109 -2.28 0.12 17.42
C LEU A 109 -2.17 1.59 17.84
N ARG A 110 -1.66 1.83 19.04
CA ARG A 110 -1.32 3.16 19.54
C ARG A 110 0.20 3.29 19.53
N GLN A 111 0.77 3.56 18.35
CA GLN A 111 2.22 3.61 18.18
C GLN A 111 2.69 5.00 17.79
N VAL A 112 3.79 5.43 18.39
CA VAL A 112 4.48 6.67 18.09
C VAL A 112 5.97 6.41 17.97
N ASN A 113 6.66 7.18 17.11
CA ASN A 113 8.12 7.19 17.07
C ASN A 113 8.59 8.48 17.74
N LEU A 114 9.56 8.36 18.64
CA LEU A 114 10.18 9.45 19.36
C LEU A 114 11.67 9.55 19.03
N GLU A 115 12.08 10.76 18.70
CA GLU A 115 13.48 11.17 18.62
C GLU A 115 13.68 12.36 19.56
N GLY A 116 14.61 12.28 20.48
CA GLY A 116 14.84 13.30 21.51
C GLY A 116 14.17 13.01 22.84
N GLU A 117 13.66 14.03 23.53
CA GLU A 117 13.09 13.91 24.87
C GLU A 117 11.60 14.28 24.87
N ALA A 118 10.78 13.41 25.48
CA ALA A 118 9.36 13.66 25.68
C ALA A 118 8.82 13.11 26.98
N TYR A 119 7.94 13.87 27.60
CA TYR A 119 7.09 13.44 28.70
C TYR A 119 5.75 12.99 28.16
N PHE A 120 5.34 11.80 28.58
CA PHE A 120 4.08 11.16 28.20
C PHE A 120 3.15 11.03 29.38
N GLU A 121 1.90 11.41 29.20
CA GLU A 121 0.78 11.11 30.09
C GLU A 121 -0.24 10.29 29.31
N VAL A 122 -0.07 8.96 29.36
CA VAL A 122 -0.79 8.03 28.48
C VAL A 122 -2.16 7.72 29.06
N THR A 123 -3.19 7.91 28.23
CA THR A 123 -4.56 7.50 28.54
C THR A 123 -4.64 5.98 28.73
N ARG A 124 -5.19 5.57 29.89
CA ARG A 124 -5.31 4.15 30.23
C ARG A 124 -6.23 3.40 29.27
N ASN A 125 -5.69 2.35 28.66
CA ASN A 125 -6.43 1.40 27.83
C ASN A 125 -5.72 0.04 27.88
N GLU A 126 -6.37 -0.95 28.52
CA GLU A 126 -5.79 -2.28 28.71
C GLU A 126 -5.92 -3.16 27.47
N ASP A 127 -6.89 -2.87 26.59
CA ASP A 127 -7.13 -3.65 25.38
C ASP A 127 -6.17 -3.27 24.23
N LYS A 128 -5.65 -2.03 24.26
CA LYS A 128 -4.74 -1.51 23.24
C LYS A 128 -3.53 -0.86 23.90
N PRO A 129 -2.41 -1.56 24.01
CA PRO A 129 -1.16 -1.00 24.51
C PRO A 129 -0.73 0.24 23.70
N PHE A 130 -0.10 1.18 24.40
CA PHE A 130 0.58 2.31 23.79
C PHE A 130 2.06 2.00 23.65
N VAL A 131 2.63 2.16 22.46
CA VAL A 131 4.01 1.81 22.18
C VAL A 131 4.79 3.04 21.71
N VAL A 132 5.89 3.33 22.38
CA VAL A 132 6.86 4.34 21.95
C VAL A 132 8.06 3.62 21.34
N HIS A 133 8.26 3.83 20.07
CA HIS A 133 9.45 3.36 19.35
C HIS A 133 10.53 4.43 19.47
N THR A 134 11.72 4.00 19.87
CA THR A 134 12.93 4.81 19.85
C THR A 134 14.01 4.08 19.02
N GLU A 135 15.15 4.69 18.82
CA GLU A 135 16.26 4.05 18.10
C GLU A 135 16.75 2.77 18.80
N TYR A 136 16.69 2.71 20.14
CA TYR A 136 17.31 1.65 20.93
C TYR A 136 16.33 0.58 21.41
N LEU A 137 15.10 0.95 21.67
CA LEU A 137 14.10 0.04 22.27
C LEU A 137 12.68 0.51 22.06
N ASP A 138 11.75 -0.42 22.27
CA ASP A 138 10.32 -0.17 22.32
C ASP A 138 9.83 -0.14 23.77
N ILE A 139 9.01 0.85 24.07
CA ILE A 139 8.39 1.06 25.39
C ILE A 139 6.89 0.80 25.25
N GLU A 140 6.40 -0.25 25.91
CA GLU A 140 4.98 -0.62 25.93
C GLU A 140 4.36 -0.27 27.27
N VAL A 141 3.24 0.48 27.23
CA VAL A 141 2.49 0.89 28.43
C VAL A 141 0.99 0.78 28.23
N LEU A 142 0.23 0.66 29.32
CA LEU A 142 -1.24 0.58 29.30
C LEU A 142 -1.95 1.85 29.78
N GLY A 143 -1.22 2.71 30.47
CA GLY A 143 -1.74 3.94 31.08
C GLY A 143 -0.76 4.39 32.16
N THR A 144 0.24 5.17 31.76
CA THR A 144 1.45 5.42 32.52
C THR A 144 1.92 6.83 32.25
N SER A 145 2.45 7.50 33.29
CA SER A 145 3.13 8.78 33.14
C SER A 145 4.64 8.57 33.26
N PHE A 146 5.40 8.94 32.23
CA PHE A 146 6.83 8.71 32.16
C PHE A 146 7.53 9.72 31.25
N ASN A 147 8.82 9.90 31.46
CA ASN A 147 9.69 10.69 30.59
C ASN A 147 10.67 9.75 29.87
N VAL A 148 10.92 10.04 28.62
CA VAL A 148 11.92 9.31 27.80
C VAL A 148 12.88 10.33 27.25
N TYR A 149 14.18 10.05 27.42
CA TYR A 149 15.30 10.80 26.88
C TYR A 149 16.07 9.88 25.92
N SER A 150 16.05 10.18 24.62
CA SER A 150 16.65 9.35 23.56
C SER A 150 17.09 10.23 22.38
N TYR A 151 18.20 10.97 22.57
CA TYR A 151 18.81 11.73 21.49
C TYR A 151 19.86 10.89 20.77
N GLU A 152 19.76 10.79 19.44
CA GLU A 152 20.68 10.00 18.60
C GLU A 152 22.16 10.37 18.82
N ARG A 153 22.44 11.63 19.15
CA ARG A 153 23.81 12.13 19.31
C ARG A 153 24.50 11.68 20.59
N GLU A 154 23.74 11.19 21.56
CA GLU A 154 24.26 11.00 22.91
C GLU A 154 24.50 9.54 23.27
N ASN A 155 24.22 8.57 22.45
CA ASN A 155 24.39 7.12 22.71
C ASN A 155 23.91 6.66 24.11
N VAL A 156 23.05 7.46 24.73
CA VAL A 156 22.49 7.23 26.07
C VAL A 156 20.99 7.38 25.98
N MET A 157 20.29 6.45 26.58
CA MET A 157 18.87 6.53 26.77
C MET A 157 18.53 6.51 28.25
N GLU A 158 17.72 7.45 28.69
CA GLU A 158 17.24 7.52 30.05
C GLU A 158 15.70 7.50 30.09
N MET A 159 15.17 6.85 31.10
CA MET A 159 13.73 6.81 31.31
C MET A 159 13.39 7.01 32.76
N ALA A 160 12.46 7.93 33.04
CA ALA A 160 11.93 8.17 34.37
C ALA A 160 10.47 7.79 34.43
N LEU A 161 10.11 6.80 35.22
CA LEU A 161 8.74 6.40 35.50
C LEU A 161 8.18 7.23 36.65
N ILE A 162 7.07 7.93 36.42
CA ILE A 162 6.38 8.73 37.41
C ILE A 162 5.23 7.93 38.01
N SER A 163 4.43 7.27 37.19
CA SER A 163 3.32 6.45 37.66
C SER A 163 2.96 5.34 36.69
N GLY A 164 2.48 4.20 37.19
CA GLY A 164 2.03 3.07 36.35
C GLY A 164 3.06 1.96 36.18
N ARG A 165 3.03 1.26 35.04
CA ARG A 165 3.91 0.14 34.70
C ARG A 165 4.42 0.30 33.29
N ILE A 166 5.65 -0.09 33.06
CA ILE A 166 6.33 -0.06 31.77
C ILE A 166 6.86 -1.45 31.47
N LYS A 167 6.72 -1.87 30.21
CA LYS A 167 7.37 -3.03 29.63
C LYS A 167 8.36 -2.52 28.56
N ILE A 168 9.60 -2.93 28.66
CA ILE A 168 10.70 -2.53 27.76
C ILE A 168 11.05 -3.73 26.89
N CYS A 169 11.05 -3.52 25.59
CA CYS A 169 11.52 -4.50 24.59
C CYS A 169 12.78 -3.95 23.93
N LEU A 170 13.93 -4.61 24.15
CA LEU A 170 15.17 -4.22 23.51
C LEU A 170 15.15 -4.61 22.03
N LEU A 171 15.42 -3.68 21.14
CA LEU A 171 15.67 -3.96 19.73
C LEU A 171 17.13 -4.43 19.62
N TYR A 172 17.34 -5.75 19.70
CA TYR A 172 18.66 -6.33 19.45
C TYR A 172 19.00 -6.18 17.96
N THR A 173 19.71 -5.14 17.60
CA THR A 173 20.53 -5.15 16.38
C THR A 173 21.80 -5.90 16.70
N SER A 174 21.82 -7.21 16.42
CA SER A 174 23.05 -8.00 16.51
C SER A 174 24.08 -7.40 15.56
N PRO A 175 25.23 -6.87 16.03
CA PRO A 175 26.29 -6.53 15.11
C PRO A 175 26.79 -7.84 14.49
N SER A 176 26.72 -7.95 13.17
CA SER A 176 27.31 -9.06 12.43
C SER A 176 28.79 -9.10 12.73
N PRO A 177 29.37 -10.22 13.23
CA PRO A 177 30.81 -10.32 13.43
C PRO A 177 31.51 -10.24 12.07
N ARG A 178 32.43 -9.33 11.92
CA ARG A 178 33.39 -9.28 10.80
C ARG A 178 34.42 -10.39 10.96
#